data_26f794d0124f67eaa316e0000c4694e9
#
_entry.id   26f794d0124f67eaa316e0000c4694e9
#
_cell.length_a   1.000
_cell.length_b   1.000
_cell.length_c   1.000
_cell.angle_alpha   90.00
_cell.angle_beta   90.00
_cell.angle_gamma   90.00
#
_symmetry.space_group_name_H-M   'P 1'
#
loop_
_entity.id
_entity.type
_entity.pdbx_description
1 polymer ?
#
loop_
_entity_poly.entity_id
_entity_poly.type
_entity_poly.pdbx_seq_one_letter_code
_entity_poly.pdbx_strand_id
1 'polypeptide(L)'
;MPSARFDTIYQDLKNKILDGTYAYESYLPTEMELTKTYSCSRNTVRRALTLLSDEALLQPIHGRGVRVIWQKKPSEVIGSLEGLESFQEYAHRNHLKPDTDVIVFEHVPCTDDISHQTGFRAGEELIHIVRIRKLNGSSRQIDNDYLLASAVGNLTKDDAATSIFAYLENTLHMKILKSKRTISVELATKEDLQHLELGSFNCVAVVESHSFNSKGVMFGFTQTRSHPETFC
;
A
#
# COMPACT_ATOMS: atom_id res chain seq x y z
N MET A 1 -7.94 10.24 -20.60
CA MET A 1 -6.89 11.16 -21.12
C MET A 1 -5.70 10.31 -21.45
N PRO A 2 -4.96 10.52 -22.57
CA PRO A 2 -3.74 9.78 -22.80
C PRO A 2 -2.80 10.03 -21.61
N SER A 3 -2.24 8.96 -21.03
CA SER A 3 -1.22 9.07 -19.99
C SER A 3 -0.11 9.99 -20.50
N ALA A 4 0.39 10.87 -19.66
CA ALA A 4 1.46 11.75 -20.09
C ALA A 4 2.64 10.88 -20.52
N ARG A 5 3.28 11.18 -21.66
CA ARG A 5 4.40 10.38 -22.22
C ARG A 5 5.50 10.06 -21.21
N PHE A 6 5.71 10.91 -20.20
CA PHE A 6 6.70 10.64 -19.14
C PHE A 6 6.28 9.51 -18.20
N ASP A 7 4.96 9.32 -17.93
CA ASP A 7 4.47 8.22 -17.06
C ASP A 7 4.75 6.87 -17.69
N THR A 8 4.58 6.75 -19.01
CA THR A 8 4.91 5.52 -19.76
C THR A 8 6.40 5.20 -19.67
N ILE A 9 7.27 6.20 -19.79
CA ILE A 9 8.73 6.04 -19.70
C ILE A 9 9.11 5.65 -18.27
N TYR A 10 8.54 6.34 -17.28
CA TYR A 10 8.75 6.07 -15.87
C TYR A 10 8.39 4.62 -15.52
N GLN A 11 7.20 4.15 -15.91
CA GLN A 11 6.75 2.78 -15.63
C GLN A 11 7.63 1.73 -16.33
N ASP A 12 7.98 1.93 -17.58
CA ASP A 12 8.84 0.99 -18.33
C ASP A 12 10.24 0.89 -17.72
N LEU A 13 10.87 2.02 -17.39
CA LEU A 13 12.17 2.04 -16.72
C LEU A 13 12.11 1.44 -15.31
N LYS A 14 11.06 1.77 -14.54
CA LYS A 14 10.82 1.20 -13.21
C LYS A 14 10.73 -0.32 -13.28
N ASN A 15 9.93 -0.86 -14.18
CA ASN A 15 9.79 -2.31 -14.36
C ASN A 15 11.12 -2.97 -14.73
N LYS A 16 11.89 -2.38 -15.65
CA LYS A 16 13.20 -2.89 -16.06
C LYS A 16 14.26 -2.85 -14.95
N ILE A 17 14.14 -1.93 -14.00
CA ILE A 17 14.99 -1.91 -12.80
C ILE A 17 14.54 -3.00 -11.83
N LEU A 18 13.24 -3.10 -11.57
CA LEU A 18 12.69 -4.05 -10.60
C LEU A 18 12.82 -5.52 -11.05
N ASP A 19 12.77 -5.80 -12.34
CA ASP A 19 12.97 -7.15 -12.91
C ASP A 19 14.46 -7.49 -13.09
N GLY A 20 15.38 -6.53 -12.93
CA GLY A 20 16.81 -6.71 -13.06
C GLY A 20 17.37 -6.57 -14.49
N THR A 21 16.53 -6.17 -15.48
CA THR A 21 17.01 -5.84 -16.83
C THR A 21 18.11 -4.77 -16.77
N TYR A 22 17.91 -3.76 -15.92
CA TYR A 22 18.96 -2.84 -15.49
C TYR A 22 19.45 -3.28 -14.11
N ALA A 23 20.58 -3.99 -14.07
CA ALA A 23 21.12 -4.56 -12.85
C ALA A 23 21.59 -3.49 -11.85
N TYR A 24 21.60 -3.83 -10.57
CA TYR A 24 22.22 -3.03 -9.52
C TYR A 24 23.64 -2.61 -9.94
N GLU A 25 24.00 -1.37 -9.69
CA GLU A 25 25.28 -0.75 -10.05
C GLU A 25 25.52 -0.52 -11.55
N SER A 26 24.64 -0.96 -12.44
CA SER A 26 24.71 -0.63 -13.85
C SER A 26 24.32 0.83 -14.12
N TYR A 27 24.65 1.31 -15.31
CA TYR A 27 24.24 2.62 -15.79
C TYR A 27 23.11 2.48 -16.79
N LEU A 28 22.12 3.37 -16.70
CA LEU A 28 21.11 3.48 -17.74
C LEU A 28 21.71 4.00 -19.04
N PRO A 29 21.05 3.76 -20.19
CA PRO A 29 21.37 4.44 -21.42
C PRO A 29 21.35 5.97 -21.21
N THR A 30 22.17 6.67 -21.98
CA THR A 30 22.24 8.14 -21.89
C THR A 30 20.88 8.80 -22.18
N GLU A 31 20.68 10.02 -21.67
CA GLU A 31 19.46 10.79 -21.99
C GLU A 31 19.19 10.85 -23.50
N MET A 32 20.26 10.95 -24.31
CA MET A 32 20.14 11.03 -25.77
C MET A 32 19.67 9.69 -26.37
N GLU A 33 20.14 8.57 -25.87
CA GLU A 33 19.70 7.23 -26.29
C GLU A 33 18.24 6.98 -25.86
N LEU A 34 17.89 7.34 -24.61
CA LEU A 34 16.53 7.24 -24.12
C LEU A 34 15.55 8.12 -24.93
N THR A 35 15.96 9.35 -25.33
CA THR A 35 15.11 10.18 -26.20
C THR A 35 14.84 9.53 -27.56
N LYS A 36 15.83 8.82 -28.13
CA LYS A 36 15.65 8.07 -29.37
C LYS A 36 14.74 6.86 -29.15
N THR A 37 15.00 6.06 -28.10
CA THR A 37 14.23 4.86 -27.77
C THR A 37 12.75 5.16 -27.57
N TYR A 38 12.44 6.22 -26.81
CA TYR A 38 11.05 6.58 -26.51
C TYR A 38 10.46 7.65 -27.46
N SER A 39 11.19 8.08 -28.47
CA SER A 39 10.77 9.10 -29.43
C SER A 39 10.16 10.34 -28.76
N CYS A 40 10.86 10.90 -27.76
CA CYS A 40 10.36 11.99 -26.92
C CYS A 40 11.42 13.07 -26.66
N SER A 41 11.03 14.17 -26.01
CA SER A 41 11.95 15.25 -25.67
C SER A 41 12.87 14.90 -24.49
N ARG A 42 14.04 15.56 -24.39
CA ARG A 42 14.93 15.42 -23.23
C ARG A 42 14.25 15.77 -21.92
N ASN A 43 13.38 16.79 -21.90
CA ASN A 43 12.66 17.17 -20.69
C ASN A 43 11.71 16.07 -20.22
N THR A 44 11.09 15.32 -21.15
CA THR A 44 10.22 14.19 -20.84
C THR A 44 11.01 13.07 -20.18
N VAL A 45 12.20 12.71 -20.73
CA VAL A 45 13.10 11.72 -20.14
C VAL A 45 13.58 12.17 -18.76
N ARG A 46 14.06 13.42 -18.64
CA ARG A 46 14.55 13.95 -17.35
C ARG A 46 13.50 13.87 -16.24
N ARG A 47 12.25 14.23 -16.57
CA ARG A 47 11.15 14.14 -15.60
C ARG A 47 10.95 12.70 -15.10
N ALA A 48 10.97 11.70 -15.99
CA ALA A 48 10.89 10.30 -15.60
C ALA A 48 12.08 9.86 -14.73
N LEU A 49 13.31 10.25 -15.12
CA LEU A 49 14.52 9.95 -14.35
C LEU A 49 14.54 10.62 -12.97
N THR A 50 14.02 11.86 -12.86
CA THR A 50 13.89 12.56 -11.57
C THR A 50 12.96 11.78 -10.64
N LEU A 51 11.78 11.37 -11.10
CA LEU A 51 10.85 10.57 -10.29
C LEU A 51 11.49 9.26 -9.82
N LEU A 52 12.21 8.55 -10.71
CA LEU A 52 12.92 7.31 -10.32
C LEU A 52 14.07 7.58 -9.33
N SER A 53 14.69 8.75 -9.39
CA SER A 53 15.72 9.16 -8.44
C SER A 53 15.12 9.55 -7.09
N ASP A 54 13.97 10.23 -7.09
CA ASP A 54 13.22 10.58 -5.87
C ASP A 54 12.73 9.31 -5.13
N GLU A 55 12.47 8.24 -5.88
CA GLU A 55 12.16 6.89 -5.34
C GLU A 55 13.41 6.08 -4.95
N ALA A 56 14.59 6.67 -4.98
CA ALA A 56 15.86 6.00 -4.69
C ALA A 56 16.16 4.75 -5.56
N LEU A 57 15.57 4.64 -6.74
CA LEU A 57 15.89 3.60 -7.71
C LEU A 57 17.16 3.93 -8.51
N LEU A 58 17.40 5.21 -8.71
CA LEU A 58 18.47 5.76 -9.54
C LEU A 58 19.25 6.84 -8.81
N GLN A 59 20.51 6.99 -9.19
CA GLN A 59 21.37 8.10 -8.76
C GLN A 59 22.11 8.70 -9.94
N PRO A 60 21.91 10.00 -10.26
CA PRO A 60 22.74 10.71 -11.20
C PRO A 60 24.18 10.85 -10.67
N ILE A 61 25.16 10.43 -11.47
CA ILE A 61 26.59 10.56 -11.16
C ILE A 61 27.19 11.58 -12.12
N HIS A 62 27.73 12.66 -11.57
CA HIS A 62 28.30 13.73 -12.38
C HIS A 62 29.40 13.21 -13.35
N GLY A 63 29.26 13.50 -14.63
CA GLY A 63 30.21 13.08 -15.69
C GLY A 63 30.14 11.60 -16.06
N ARG A 64 29.29 10.76 -15.40
CA ARG A 64 29.23 9.31 -15.67
C ARG A 64 27.86 8.81 -16.11
N GLY A 65 26.80 9.58 -15.89
CA GLY A 65 25.43 9.18 -16.24
C GLY A 65 24.56 8.87 -15.04
N VAL A 66 23.51 8.06 -15.23
CA VAL A 66 22.54 7.69 -14.20
C VAL A 66 22.73 6.23 -13.82
N ARG A 67 23.06 6.00 -12.55
CA ARG A 67 23.36 4.66 -12.00
C ARG A 67 22.14 4.07 -11.32
N VAL A 68 21.92 2.76 -11.50
CA VAL A 68 20.92 2.00 -10.76
C VAL A 68 21.46 1.74 -9.35
N ILE A 69 20.75 2.22 -8.32
CA ILE A 69 21.10 2.04 -6.91
C ILE A 69 20.15 1.10 -6.18
N TRP A 70 19.03 0.74 -6.81
CA TRP A 70 18.10 -0.23 -6.26
C TRP A 70 18.65 -1.66 -6.40
N GLN A 71 18.56 -2.42 -5.32
CA GLN A 71 18.94 -3.83 -5.29
C GLN A 71 17.80 -4.66 -4.68
N LYS A 72 17.40 -5.70 -5.38
CA LYS A 72 16.46 -6.68 -4.83
C LYS A 72 17.16 -7.50 -3.75
N LYS A 73 16.66 -7.39 -2.51
CA LYS A 73 17.15 -8.26 -1.43
C LYS A 73 16.42 -9.61 -1.47
N PRO A 74 17.15 -10.74 -1.31
CA PRO A 74 16.58 -12.08 -1.50
C PRO A 74 15.51 -12.49 -0.49
N SER A 75 15.35 -11.79 0.63
CA SER A 75 14.47 -12.17 1.75
C SER A 75 13.46 -11.10 2.14
N GLU A 76 13.33 -10.02 1.41
CA GLU A 76 12.39 -8.96 1.77
C GLU A 76 11.04 -9.19 1.11
N VAL A 77 10.10 -9.54 1.95
CA VAL A 77 8.67 -9.39 1.68
C VAL A 77 8.38 -7.90 1.82
N ILE A 78 8.56 -7.14 0.75
CA ILE A 78 8.41 -5.69 0.78
C ILE A 78 6.93 -5.35 0.66
N GLY A 79 6.33 -4.88 1.75
CA GLY A 79 5.11 -4.10 1.68
C GLY A 79 5.44 -2.76 1.02
N SER A 80 4.81 -2.43 -0.09
CA SER A 80 4.97 -1.10 -0.67
C SER A 80 4.33 -0.06 0.22
N LEU A 81 5.13 0.83 0.81
CA LEU A 81 4.64 2.05 1.46
C LEU A 81 4.14 3.05 0.42
N GLU A 82 4.49 2.82 -0.84
CA GLU A 82 4.11 3.63 -2.00
C GLU A 82 2.87 3.05 -2.66
N GLY A 83 1.78 3.81 -2.61
CA GLY A 83 0.51 3.46 -3.23
C GLY A 83 -0.45 2.71 -2.31
N LEU A 84 -1.65 2.47 -2.86
CA LEU A 84 -2.74 1.74 -2.21
C LEU A 84 -2.68 0.29 -2.71
N GLU A 85 -1.76 -0.51 -2.19
CA GLU A 85 -1.74 -1.95 -2.46
C GLU A 85 -2.66 -2.67 -1.48
N SER A 86 -3.54 -3.51 -2.00
CA SER A 86 -4.39 -4.36 -1.17
C SER A 86 -3.59 -5.57 -0.65
N PHE A 87 -4.06 -6.17 0.44
CA PHE A 87 -3.48 -7.40 0.99
C PHE A 87 -3.43 -8.55 -0.03
N GLN A 88 -4.43 -8.64 -0.90
CA GLN A 88 -4.49 -9.65 -1.97
C GLN A 88 -3.40 -9.41 -3.03
N GLU A 89 -3.24 -8.16 -3.48
CA GLU A 89 -2.19 -7.80 -4.44
C GLU A 89 -0.80 -8.05 -3.87
N TYR A 90 -0.59 -7.66 -2.60
CA TYR A 90 0.63 -7.94 -1.85
C TYR A 90 0.94 -9.45 -1.83
N ALA A 91 -0.03 -10.27 -1.43
CA ALA A 91 0.14 -11.71 -1.36
C ALA A 91 0.42 -12.33 -2.73
N HIS A 92 -0.31 -11.91 -3.77
CA HIS A 92 -0.11 -12.38 -5.14
C HIS A 92 1.29 -12.04 -5.66
N ARG A 93 1.74 -10.79 -5.46
CA ARG A 93 3.08 -10.33 -5.89
C ARG A 93 4.20 -11.11 -5.21
N ASN A 94 4.00 -11.54 -3.97
CA ASN A 94 4.98 -12.29 -3.19
C ASN A 94 4.77 -13.82 -3.27
N HIS A 95 3.88 -14.30 -4.15
CA HIS A 95 3.57 -15.73 -4.31
C HIS A 95 3.09 -16.42 -3.02
N LEU A 96 2.38 -15.67 -2.16
CA LEU A 96 1.80 -16.15 -0.91
C LEU A 96 0.33 -16.50 -1.11
N LYS A 97 -0.20 -17.40 -0.30
CA LYS A 97 -1.63 -17.74 -0.27
C LYS A 97 -2.33 -16.88 0.79
N PRO A 98 -3.11 -15.85 0.38
CA PRO A 98 -3.85 -15.04 1.33
C PRO A 98 -5.11 -15.76 1.78
N ASP A 99 -5.46 -15.56 3.05
CA ASP A 99 -6.73 -15.93 3.62
C ASP A 99 -7.16 -14.86 4.64
N THR A 100 -8.46 -14.71 4.88
CA THR A 100 -8.99 -13.65 5.73
C THR A 100 -10.19 -14.12 6.52
N ASP A 101 -10.06 -14.13 7.84
CA ASP A 101 -11.18 -14.32 8.75
C ASP A 101 -11.74 -12.96 9.16
N VAL A 102 -13.02 -12.71 8.89
CA VAL A 102 -13.75 -11.53 9.40
C VAL A 102 -14.38 -11.90 10.73
N ILE A 103 -13.79 -11.42 11.82
CA ILE A 103 -14.24 -11.77 13.20
C ILE A 103 -15.26 -10.77 13.76
N VAL A 104 -15.22 -9.50 13.29
CA VAL A 104 -16.23 -8.47 13.59
C VAL A 104 -16.72 -7.87 12.29
N PHE A 105 -18.02 -7.68 12.15
CA PHE A 105 -18.66 -6.92 11.08
C PHE A 105 -19.98 -6.36 11.62
N GLU A 106 -20.00 -5.09 11.97
CA GLU A 106 -21.15 -4.46 12.62
C GLU A 106 -21.29 -2.97 12.26
N HIS A 107 -22.50 -2.47 12.35
CA HIS A 107 -22.79 -1.05 12.24
C HIS A 107 -22.73 -0.42 13.62
N VAL A 108 -21.96 0.65 13.77
CA VAL A 108 -21.76 1.36 15.04
C VAL A 108 -21.87 2.85 14.87
N PRO A 109 -22.45 3.58 15.84
CA PRO A 109 -22.35 5.03 15.85
C PRO A 109 -20.92 5.44 16.23
N CYS A 110 -20.41 6.48 15.61
CA CYS A 110 -19.15 7.08 15.99
C CYS A 110 -19.29 7.76 17.35
N THR A 111 -18.80 7.10 18.40
CA THR A 111 -18.70 7.69 19.75
C THR A 111 -17.58 8.71 19.82
N ASP A 112 -17.50 9.47 20.91
CA ASP A 112 -16.40 10.43 21.12
C ASP A 112 -15.04 9.71 21.12
N ASP A 113 -14.92 8.50 21.72
CA ASP A 113 -13.70 7.70 21.72
C ASP A 113 -13.31 7.27 20.31
N ILE A 114 -14.25 6.75 19.53
CA ILE A 114 -14.04 6.39 18.11
C ILE A 114 -13.65 7.64 17.30
N SER A 115 -14.29 8.77 17.55
CA SER A 115 -13.97 10.04 16.89
C SER A 115 -12.53 10.46 17.17
N HIS A 116 -12.09 10.39 18.42
CA HIS A 116 -10.71 10.71 18.80
C HIS A 116 -9.70 9.76 18.14
N GLN A 117 -10.01 8.48 18.07
CA GLN A 117 -9.13 7.46 17.47
C GLN A 117 -9.05 7.59 15.96
N THR A 118 -10.18 7.78 15.30
CA THR A 118 -10.31 7.61 13.84
C THR A 118 -10.34 8.93 13.06
N GLY A 119 -10.73 10.02 13.70
CA GLY A 119 -10.95 11.31 13.07
C GLY A 119 -12.31 11.46 12.36
N PHE A 120 -13.21 10.47 12.44
CA PHE A 120 -14.61 10.64 12.05
C PHE A 120 -15.36 11.55 13.01
N ARG A 121 -16.48 12.12 12.57
CA ARG A 121 -17.29 12.99 13.42
C ARG A 121 -18.17 12.16 14.35
N ALA A 122 -18.25 12.56 15.61
CA ALA A 122 -19.18 11.94 16.55
C ALA A 122 -20.62 11.95 15.99
N GLY A 123 -21.30 10.82 16.12
CA GLY A 123 -22.66 10.60 15.60
C GLY A 123 -22.73 10.13 14.14
N GLU A 124 -21.62 10.06 13.40
CA GLU A 124 -21.63 9.41 12.08
C GLU A 124 -21.84 7.90 12.23
N GLU A 125 -22.58 7.31 11.29
CA GLU A 125 -22.74 5.85 11.18
C GLU A 125 -21.52 5.23 10.52
N LEU A 126 -20.88 4.28 11.19
CA LEU A 126 -19.70 3.57 10.73
C LEU A 126 -19.99 2.07 10.59
N ILE A 127 -19.26 1.40 9.69
CA ILE A 127 -19.13 -0.06 9.69
C ILE A 127 -17.78 -0.37 10.34
N HIS A 128 -17.82 -1.08 11.46
CA HIS A 128 -16.66 -1.58 12.17
C HIS A 128 -16.37 -3.00 11.74
N ILE A 129 -15.13 -3.27 11.30
CA ILE A 129 -14.72 -4.57 10.76
C ILE A 129 -13.37 -4.93 11.38
N VAL A 130 -13.26 -6.12 11.97
CA VAL A 130 -11.99 -6.69 12.42
C VAL A 130 -11.69 -7.93 11.60
N ARG A 131 -10.49 -7.95 10.99
CA ARG A 131 -10.06 -9.03 10.10
C ARG A 131 -8.71 -9.58 10.52
N ILE A 132 -8.63 -10.90 10.59
CA ILE A 132 -7.36 -11.61 10.76
C ILE A 132 -6.87 -12.02 9.38
N ARG A 133 -5.70 -11.51 9.00
CA ARG A 133 -5.06 -11.78 7.72
C ARG A 133 -4.02 -12.88 7.86
N LYS A 134 -4.17 -13.92 7.06
CA LYS A 134 -3.28 -15.08 7.05
C LYS A 134 -2.49 -15.13 5.75
N LEU A 135 -1.23 -15.52 5.86
CA LEU A 135 -0.35 -15.82 4.74
C LEU A 135 0.16 -17.25 4.88
N ASN A 136 -0.08 -18.08 3.87
CA ASN A 136 0.25 -19.51 3.90
C ASN A 136 -0.28 -20.24 5.14
N GLY A 137 -1.46 -19.85 5.64
CA GLY A 137 -2.10 -20.43 6.81
C GLY A 137 -1.71 -19.82 8.16
N SER A 138 -0.66 -19.00 8.24
CA SER A 138 -0.23 -18.33 9.46
C SER A 138 -0.85 -16.93 9.61
N SER A 139 -1.39 -16.64 10.79
CA SER A 139 -1.96 -15.32 11.11
C SER A 139 -0.84 -14.29 11.27
N ARG A 140 -0.81 -13.29 10.39
CA ARG A 140 0.28 -12.34 10.28
C ARG A 140 -0.12 -10.89 10.50
N GLN A 141 -1.43 -10.58 10.43
CA GLN A 141 -1.90 -9.22 10.49
C GLN A 141 -3.32 -9.17 11.04
N ILE A 142 -3.60 -8.15 11.83
CA ILE A 142 -4.94 -7.76 12.29
C ILE A 142 -5.25 -6.41 11.66
N ASP A 143 -6.35 -6.33 10.91
CA ASP A 143 -6.90 -5.07 10.43
C ASP A 143 -8.12 -4.70 11.28
N ASN A 144 -8.10 -3.51 11.83
CA ASN A 144 -9.24 -2.87 12.50
C ASN A 144 -9.70 -1.69 11.64
N ASP A 145 -10.82 -1.86 10.96
CA ASP A 145 -11.34 -0.91 9.99
C ASP A 145 -12.59 -0.22 10.53
N TYR A 146 -12.65 1.09 10.36
CA TYR A 146 -13.87 1.90 10.50
C TYR A 146 -14.15 2.57 9.15
N LEU A 147 -15.31 2.27 8.58
CA LEU A 147 -15.71 2.79 7.27
C LEU A 147 -16.98 3.62 7.40
N LEU A 148 -17.01 4.79 6.76
CA LEU A 148 -18.19 5.65 6.75
C LEU A 148 -19.34 4.96 5.99
N ALA A 149 -20.39 4.54 6.70
CA ALA A 149 -21.48 3.74 6.13
C ALA A 149 -22.11 4.40 4.90
N SER A 150 -22.33 5.72 4.94
CA SER A 150 -22.89 6.48 3.81
C SER A 150 -21.98 6.52 2.56
N ALA A 151 -20.68 6.26 2.71
CA ALA A 151 -19.73 6.27 1.60
C ALA A 151 -19.53 4.88 1.00
N VAL A 152 -19.64 3.80 1.80
CA VAL A 152 -19.35 2.44 1.36
C VAL A 152 -20.59 1.62 1.00
N GLY A 153 -21.80 2.20 1.14
CA GLY A 153 -23.04 1.58 0.70
C GLY A 153 -23.32 0.24 1.35
N ASN A 154 -23.71 -0.74 0.54
CA ASN A 154 -24.10 -2.08 0.99
C ASN A 154 -22.91 -3.04 1.04
N LEU A 155 -21.78 -2.63 1.61
CA LEU A 155 -20.63 -3.51 1.86
C LEU A 155 -21.07 -4.71 2.68
N THR A 156 -20.70 -5.91 2.24
CA THR A 156 -21.03 -7.14 2.94
C THR A 156 -19.82 -7.73 3.67
N LYS A 157 -20.07 -8.70 4.56
CA LYS A 157 -19.02 -9.46 5.23
C LYS A 157 -18.15 -10.25 4.22
N ASP A 158 -18.74 -10.75 3.14
CA ASP A 158 -18.04 -11.50 2.09
C ASP A 158 -17.12 -10.58 1.26
N ASP A 159 -17.57 -9.33 0.98
CA ASP A 159 -16.71 -8.32 0.36
C ASP A 159 -15.50 -8.00 1.25
N ALA A 160 -15.74 -7.84 2.56
CA ALA A 160 -14.68 -7.59 3.54
C ALA A 160 -13.68 -8.76 3.68
N ALA A 161 -14.15 -9.99 3.56
CA ALA A 161 -13.31 -11.18 3.55
C ALA A 161 -12.43 -11.24 2.30
N THR A 162 -12.93 -10.76 1.18
CA THR A 162 -12.19 -10.74 -0.10
C THR A 162 -11.28 -9.52 -0.18
N SER A 163 -11.84 -8.35 -0.52
CA SER A 163 -11.11 -7.09 -0.61
C SER A 163 -12.06 -5.89 -0.57
N ILE A 164 -12.00 -5.13 0.51
CA ILE A 164 -12.77 -3.88 0.64
C ILE A 164 -12.41 -2.91 -0.49
N PHE A 165 -11.12 -2.75 -0.82
CA PHE A 165 -10.69 -1.86 -1.89
C PHE A 165 -11.24 -2.29 -3.25
N ALA A 166 -11.17 -3.59 -3.58
CA ALA A 166 -11.74 -4.10 -4.82
C ALA A 166 -13.26 -3.84 -4.91
N TYR A 167 -14.01 -4.01 -3.82
CA TYR A 167 -15.43 -3.65 -3.76
C TYR A 167 -15.64 -2.15 -4.02
N LEU A 168 -14.89 -1.28 -3.34
CA LEU A 168 -15.02 0.16 -3.50
C LEU A 168 -14.71 0.63 -4.93
N GLU A 169 -13.68 0.08 -5.55
CA GLU A 169 -13.26 0.47 -6.90
C GLU A 169 -14.11 -0.17 -8.00
N ASN A 170 -14.38 -1.48 -7.91
CA ASN A 170 -15.03 -2.22 -8.98
C ASN A 170 -16.57 -2.16 -8.90
N THR A 171 -17.15 -2.17 -7.68
CA THR A 171 -18.60 -2.18 -7.48
C THR A 171 -19.15 -0.76 -7.32
N LEU A 172 -18.50 0.07 -6.49
CA LEU A 172 -18.96 1.45 -6.26
C LEU A 172 -18.31 2.46 -7.22
N HIS A 173 -17.33 2.05 -8.03
CA HIS A 173 -16.57 2.93 -8.91
C HIS A 173 -15.98 4.14 -8.17
N MET A 174 -15.63 3.94 -6.90
CA MET A 174 -15.03 4.96 -6.06
C MET A 174 -13.57 5.17 -6.47
N LYS A 175 -13.23 6.42 -6.79
CA LYS A 175 -11.81 6.77 -7.02
C LYS A 175 -11.15 7.10 -5.69
N ILE A 176 -10.27 6.23 -5.25
CA ILE A 176 -9.46 6.41 -4.04
C ILE A 176 -8.19 7.15 -4.44
N LEU A 177 -7.97 8.35 -3.87
CA LEU A 177 -6.87 9.21 -4.32
C LEU A 177 -5.73 9.34 -3.33
N LYS A 178 -6.01 9.31 -2.04
CA LYS A 178 -5.01 9.55 -1.01
C LYS A 178 -5.25 8.67 0.21
N SER A 179 -4.16 8.20 0.80
CA SER A 179 -4.14 7.64 2.14
C SER A 179 -3.04 8.36 2.93
N LYS A 180 -3.41 8.98 4.06
CA LYS A 180 -2.44 9.47 5.03
C LYS A 180 -2.10 8.30 5.95
N ARG A 181 -0.82 7.95 6.05
CA ARG A 181 -0.35 6.83 6.89
C ARG A 181 0.54 7.32 8.01
N THR A 182 0.37 6.74 9.17
CA THR A 182 1.28 6.86 10.31
C THR A 182 1.78 5.47 10.65
N ILE A 183 3.08 5.33 10.86
CA ILE A 183 3.72 4.05 11.16
C ILE A 183 4.38 4.17 12.53
N SER A 184 4.11 3.19 13.38
CA SER A 184 4.73 3.06 14.70
C SER A 184 5.09 1.59 14.99
N VAL A 185 5.84 1.38 16.07
CA VAL A 185 6.07 0.06 16.66
C VAL A 185 5.55 0.10 18.08
N GLU A 186 4.71 -0.86 18.44
CA GLU A 186 4.05 -0.91 19.74
C GLU A 186 4.28 -2.26 20.41
N LEU A 187 4.22 -2.30 21.73
CA LEU A 187 4.18 -3.58 22.44
C LEU A 187 2.92 -4.35 22.05
N ALA A 188 3.05 -5.67 21.95
CA ALA A 188 1.93 -6.53 21.64
C ALA A 188 0.87 -6.46 22.74
N THR A 189 -0.37 -6.24 22.33
CA THR A 189 -1.55 -6.29 23.22
C THR A 189 -1.97 -7.73 23.47
N LYS A 190 -2.94 -7.92 24.38
CA LYS A 190 -3.55 -9.24 24.59
C LYS A 190 -4.24 -9.76 23.33
N GLU A 191 -4.85 -8.88 22.56
CA GLU A 191 -5.50 -9.22 21.31
C GLU A 191 -4.48 -9.65 20.24
N ASP A 192 -3.35 -8.94 20.13
CA ASP A 192 -2.26 -9.36 19.24
C ASP A 192 -1.76 -10.75 19.58
N LEU A 193 -1.52 -11.03 20.88
CA LEU A 193 -1.06 -12.34 21.35
C LEU A 193 -2.09 -13.47 21.16
N GLN A 194 -3.37 -13.12 21.12
CA GLN A 194 -4.46 -14.09 20.87
C GLN A 194 -4.57 -14.45 19.38
N HIS A 195 -4.33 -13.50 18.49
CA HIS A 195 -4.64 -13.64 17.07
C HIS A 195 -3.42 -13.72 16.16
N LEU A 196 -2.24 -13.28 16.60
CA LEU A 196 -1.01 -13.32 15.82
C LEU A 196 -0.04 -14.36 16.36
N GLU A 197 0.59 -15.07 15.46
CA GLU A 197 1.65 -16.04 15.79
C GLU A 197 3.00 -15.31 15.95
N LEU A 198 3.15 -14.51 17.02
CA LEU A 198 4.30 -13.62 17.20
C LEU A 198 5.61 -14.37 17.54
N GLY A 199 5.55 -15.64 17.96
CA GLY A 199 6.76 -16.39 18.33
C GLY A 199 7.53 -15.73 19.49
N SER A 200 8.76 -15.30 19.23
CA SER A 200 9.60 -14.63 20.23
C SER A 200 9.44 -13.10 20.26
N PHE A 201 8.64 -12.52 19.38
CA PHE A 201 8.44 -11.07 19.34
C PHE A 201 7.45 -10.62 20.41
N ASN A 202 7.75 -9.49 21.04
CA ASN A 202 6.89 -8.84 22.04
C ASN A 202 6.30 -7.51 21.53
N CYS A 203 6.47 -7.22 20.25
CA CYS A 203 5.99 -6.01 19.60
C CYS A 203 5.37 -6.31 18.24
N VAL A 204 4.61 -5.35 17.72
CA VAL A 204 4.01 -5.37 16.39
C VAL A 204 4.30 -4.05 15.66
N ALA A 205 4.35 -4.09 14.35
CA ALA A 205 4.32 -2.90 13.53
C ALA A 205 2.87 -2.45 13.37
N VAL A 206 2.62 -1.16 13.58
CA VAL A 206 1.28 -0.57 13.48
C VAL A 206 1.26 0.46 12.36
N VAL A 207 0.29 0.33 11.47
CA VAL A 207 0.03 1.30 10.41
C VAL A 207 -1.38 1.83 10.57
N GLU A 208 -1.51 3.11 10.82
CA GLU A 208 -2.80 3.81 10.77
C GLU A 208 -2.95 4.52 9.44
N SER A 209 -4.07 4.30 8.79
CA SER A 209 -4.35 4.84 7.46
C SER A 209 -5.68 5.57 7.44
N HIS A 210 -5.66 6.83 6.98
CA HIS A 210 -6.87 7.60 6.69
C HIS A 210 -7.05 7.68 5.19
N SER A 211 -8.13 7.13 4.66
CA SER A 211 -8.39 7.00 3.23
C SER A 211 -9.43 7.99 2.74
N PHE A 212 -9.13 8.67 1.62
CA PHE A 212 -9.95 9.74 1.06
C PHE A 212 -10.31 9.43 -0.40
N ASN A 213 -11.56 9.71 -0.76
CA ASN A 213 -12.03 9.59 -2.13
C ASN A 213 -11.72 10.86 -2.97
N SER A 214 -12.07 10.83 -4.26
CA SER A 214 -11.85 11.95 -5.19
C SER A 214 -12.63 13.23 -4.86
N LYS A 215 -13.60 13.18 -3.94
CA LYS A 215 -14.35 14.32 -3.45
C LYS A 215 -13.76 14.91 -2.16
N GLY A 216 -12.62 14.37 -1.68
CA GLY A 216 -12.01 14.78 -0.43
C GLY A 216 -12.73 14.27 0.83
N VAL A 217 -13.67 13.33 0.69
CA VAL A 217 -14.37 12.72 1.82
C VAL A 217 -13.50 11.61 2.39
N MET A 218 -13.23 11.67 3.69
CA MET A 218 -12.63 10.55 4.42
C MET A 218 -13.68 9.45 4.54
N PHE A 219 -13.42 8.31 3.93
CA PHE A 219 -14.36 7.19 3.93
C PHE A 219 -13.87 6.01 4.76
N GLY A 220 -12.60 5.98 5.14
CA GLY A 220 -12.05 4.87 5.88
C GLY A 220 -10.91 5.26 6.81
N PHE A 221 -10.88 4.64 7.97
CA PHE A 221 -9.76 4.54 8.87
C PHE A 221 -9.44 3.06 9.05
N THR A 222 -8.18 2.69 8.90
CA THR A 222 -7.69 1.32 9.16
C THR A 222 -6.48 1.39 10.08
N GLN A 223 -6.52 0.64 11.17
CA GLN A 223 -5.33 0.34 11.96
C GLN A 223 -4.93 -1.11 11.65
N THR A 224 -3.77 -1.26 11.03
CA THR A 224 -3.16 -2.56 10.72
C THR A 224 -2.07 -2.86 11.73
N ARG A 225 -2.18 -3.99 12.45
CA ARG A 225 -1.19 -4.50 13.39
C ARG A 225 -0.54 -5.74 12.81
N SER A 226 0.75 -5.68 12.51
CA SER A 226 1.45 -6.72 11.74
C SER A 226 2.55 -7.38 12.53
N HIS A 227 2.73 -8.67 12.28
CA HIS A 227 3.91 -9.40 12.73
C HIS A 227 5.19 -8.72 12.19
N PRO A 228 6.24 -8.51 13.02
CA PRO A 228 7.42 -7.75 12.59
C PRO A 228 8.11 -8.27 11.34
N GLU A 229 8.15 -9.59 11.13
CA GLU A 229 8.76 -10.19 9.92
C GLU A 229 7.95 -9.98 8.63
N THR A 230 6.68 -9.62 8.73
CA THR A 230 5.83 -9.35 7.56
C THR A 230 5.70 -7.87 7.26
N PHE A 231 6.28 -7.02 8.11
CA PHE A 231 6.35 -5.59 7.92
C PHE A 231 7.74 -5.21 7.44
N CYS A 232 7.88 -5.00 6.14
CA CYS A 232 9.12 -4.59 5.51
C CYS A 232 8.86 -3.44 4.54
#